data_8cdd2f6b30da93dd47178fe56e362ad1
#
_entry.id   8cdd2f6b30da93dd47178fe56e362ad1
#
_cell.length_a   1.000
_cell.length_b   1.000
_cell.length_c   1.000
_cell.angle_alpha   90.00
_cell.angle_beta   90.00
_cell.angle_gamma   90.00
#
_symmetry.space_group_name_H-M   'P 1'
#
loop_
_entity.id
_entity.type
_entity.pdbx_description
1 polymer ?
#
loop_
_entity_poly.entity_id
_entity_poly.type
_entity_poly.pdbx_seq_one_letter_code
_entity_poly.pdbx_strand_id
1 'polypeptide(L)'
;YEEERFLVALPLGGSEGQNLGIIIVSCPLAGVNAVLTKISNIFLTTAAVVVLVSVLAVSLFARRESRPLQDMARVANAFGHGDLEARVKIEDNYSEEVEELALAFNNMASSLQKSEYRRQEFVANVSHELKTPMTTIAGYVDGMLDKTIPEEKWPHYLQIVSDETKRLSRLVRSMLDISQLQSQGGIPDEKKIQFDLEDACSRVLLTFEKKIDDKKLNVEVDMPDHPVFTFANEDYITQVIYNLIDNAVKFCPVGGTLGLKIKEGAAKAYVSVSNEGDTIPPEELPLVFDRFHKLDKSRSKNRDGWGLGLYIVKTIVCSHGENIGVTSRDGKTEFTFTMPLVN
;
A
#
# COMPACT_ATOMS: atom_id res chain seq x y z
N TYR A 1 -9.20 67.35 -59.70
CA TYR A 1 -9.70 66.25 -58.76
C TYR A 1 -11.09 65.88 -59.31
N GLU A 2 -11.23 64.72 -60.00
CA GLU A 2 -12.52 64.12 -60.39
C GLU A 2 -13.15 63.57 -59.08
N GLU A 3 -14.14 64.31 -58.56
CA GLU A 3 -14.98 63.83 -57.48
C GLU A 3 -15.93 62.76 -58.00
N GLU A 4 -15.79 61.52 -57.62
CA GLU A 4 -16.76 60.47 -57.91
C GLU A 4 -18.13 60.85 -57.34
N ARG A 5 -19.15 60.95 -58.30
CA ARG A 5 -20.51 61.34 -57.93
C ARG A 5 -21.49 60.30 -58.43
N PHE A 6 -22.44 59.98 -57.56
CA PHE A 6 -23.58 59.16 -57.93
C PHE A 6 -24.58 60.00 -58.70
N LEU A 7 -24.87 59.64 -59.94
CA LEU A 7 -25.78 60.32 -60.80
C LEU A 7 -27.05 59.51 -61.02
N VAL A 8 -28.22 60.07 -60.65
CA VAL A 8 -29.52 59.45 -60.91
C VAL A 8 -30.22 60.36 -61.87
N ALA A 9 -30.54 59.82 -63.06
CA ALA A 9 -31.28 60.56 -64.12
C ALA A 9 -32.75 60.10 -64.13
N LEU A 10 -33.67 61.02 -63.87
CA LEU A 10 -35.11 60.78 -63.92
C LEU A 10 -35.73 61.49 -65.07
N PRO A 11 -36.46 60.84 -66.01
CA PRO A 11 -37.15 61.51 -67.10
C PRO A 11 -38.33 62.34 -66.59
N LEU A 12 -38.46 63.56 -67.06
CA LEU A 12 -39.60 64.41 -66.83
C LEU A 12 -40.62 64.23 -68.01
N GLY A 13 -41.76 63.57 -67.73
CA GLY A 13 -42.84 63.38 -68.69
C GLY A 13 -43.90 64.47 -68.54
N GLY A 14 -44.34 65.07 -69.62
CA GLY A 14 -45.50 65.97 -69.70
C GLY A 14 -46.80 65.18 -69.84
N SER A 15 -47.96 65.83 -69.63
CA SER A 15 -49.30 65.25 -69.66
C SER A 15 -49.77 64.66 -71.02
N GLU A 16 -48.99 64.74 -72.08
CA GLU A 16 -49.30 64.18 -73.43
C GLU A 16 -48.16 63.28 -73.97
N GLY A 17 -47.31 62.64 -73.08
CA GLY A 17 -46.26 61.70 -73.50
C GLY A 17 -45.01 62.40 -74.12
N GLN A 18 -44.89 63.72 -73.99
CA GLN A 18 -43.71 64.47 -74.44
C GLN A 18 -42.64 64.45 -73.38
N ASN A 19 -41.40 64.04 -73.74
CA ASN A 19 -40.26 64.14 -72.83
C ASN A 19 -39.88 65.61 -72.63
N LEU A 20 -40.16 66.17 -71.53
CA LEU A 20 -39.90 67.60 -71.22
C LEU A 20 -38.43 67.83 -70.75
N GLY A 21 -37.72 66.79 -70.43
CA GLY A 21 -36.33 66.90 -69.95
C GLY A 21 -35.88 65.76 -69.10
N ILE A 22 -34.69 65.82 -68.56
CA ILE A 22 -34.10 64.86 -67.62
C ILE A 22 -33.63 65.64 -66.38
N ILE A 23 -34.13 65.25 -65.21
CA ILE A 23 -33.57 65.72 -63.93
C ILE A 23 -32.39 64.82 -63.55
N ILE A 24 -31.20 65.40 -63.45
CA ILE A 24 -30.01 64.75 -63.02
C ILE A 24 -29.76 65.17 -61.53
N VAL A 25 -29.92 64.22 -60.61
CA VAL A 25 -29.54 64.44 -59.24
C VAL A 25 -28.11 63.87 -58.98
N SER A 26 -27.22 64.74 -58.65
CA SER A 26 -25.83 64.39 -58.35
C SER A 26 -25.55 64.45 -56.83
N CYS A 27 -25.13 63.31 -56.26
CA CYS A 27 -24.70 63.21 -54.85
C CYS A 27 -23.21 62.90 -54.82
N PRO A 28 -22.36 63.67 -54.10
CA PRO A 28 -20.94 63.37 -53.98
C PRO A 28 -20.75 62.10 -53.12
N LEU A 29 -19.99 61.11 -53.62
CA LEU A 29 -19.62 59.90 -52.94
C LEU A 29 -18.63 60.13 -51.80
N ALA A 30 -18.00 61.29 -51.72
CA ALA A 30 -17.02 61.63 -50.68
C ALA A 30 -17.55 61.46 -49.24
N GLY A 31 -18.83 61.80 -48.99
CA GLY A 31 -19.47 61.58 -47.65
C GLY A 31 -19.68 60.11 -47.28
N VAL A 32 -20.05 59.28 -48.28
CA VAL A 32 -20.26 57.86 -48.10
C VAL A 32 -18.93 57.15 -47.85
N ASN A 33 -17.92 57.49 -48.65
CA ASN A 33 -16.57 56.90 -48.47
C ASN A 33 -15.93 57.32 -47.15
N ALA A 34 -16.14 58.53 -46.63
CA ALA A 34 -15.67 58.94 -45.30
C ALA A 34 -16.34 58.17 -44.19
N VAL A 35 -17.66 57.90 -44.32
CA VAL A 35 -18.37 57.05 -43.32
C VAL A 35 -17.90 55.59 -43.34
N LEU A 36 -17.76 55.03 -44.58
CA LEU A 36 -17.24 53.63 -44.72
C LEU A 36 -15.84 53.48 -44.16
N THR A 37 -14.94 54.44 -44.42
CA THR A 37 -13.56 54.42 -43.86
C THR A 37 -13.59 54.53 -42.38
N LYS A 38 -14.46 55.33 -41.77
CA LYS A 38 -14.60 55.47 -40.34
C LYS A 38 -15.14 54.17 -39.71
N ILE A 39 -16.15 53.52 -40.30
CA ILE A 39 -16.67 52.23 -39.89
C ILE A 39 -15.59 51.14 -40.00
N SER A 40 -14.87 51.09 -41.14
CA SER A 40 -13.78 50.13 -41.35
C SER A 40 -12.66 50.28 -40.31
N ASN A 41 -12.26 51.52 -39.99
CA ASN A 41 -11.24 51.79 -38.98
C ASN A 41 -11.72 51.39 -37.57
N ILE A 42 -12.98 51.66 -37.21
CA ILE A 42 -13.56 51.22 -35.95
C ILE A 42 -13.59 49.69 -35.89
N PHE A 43 -14.00 49.03 -36.96
CA PHE A 43 -14.04 47.55 -37.03
C PHE A 43 -12.64 46.95 -36.90
N LEU A 44 -11.63 47.47 -37.61
CA LEU A 44 -10.24 46.98 -37.52
C LEU A 44 -9.65 47.20 -36.13
N THR A 45 -9.89 48.38 -35.53
CA THR A 45 -9.37 48.63 -34.17
C THR A 45 -10.04 47.73 -33.13
N THR A 46 -11.36 47.54 -33.19
CA THR A 46 -12.07 46.64 -32.29
C THR A 46 -11.63 45.18 -32.48
N ALA A 47 -11.49 44.71 -33.74
CA ALA A 47 -10.98 43.38 -34.04
C ALA A 47 -9.56 43.16 -33.50
N ALA A 48 -8.66 44.16 -33.66
CA ALA A 48 -7.30 44.07 -33.11
C ALA A 48 -7.29 43.98 -31.56
N VAL A 49 -8.13 44.77 -30.91
CA VAL A 49 -8.27 44.73 -29.44
C VAL A 49 -8.80 43.37 -28.97
N VAL A 50 -9.84 42.83 -29.62
CA VAL A 50 -10.41 41.52 -29.29
C VAL A 50 -9.37 40.42 -29.44
N VAL A 51 -8.62 40.41 -30.55
CA VAL A 51 -7.54 39.43 -30.79
C VAL A 51 -6.46 39.53 -29.69
N LEU A 52 -6.02 40.75 -29.35
CA LEU A 52 -5.02 40.96 -28.30
C LEU A 52 -5.49 40.44 -26.96
N VAL A 53 -6.72 40.76 -26.54
CA VAL A 53 -7.31 40.27 -25.28
C VAL A 53 -7.45 38.74 -25.30
N SER A 54 -7.88 38.17 -26.40
CA SER A 54 -7.99 36.71 -26.54
C SER A 54 -6.64 36.00 -26.43
N VAL A 55 -5.60 36.50 -27.07
CA VAL A 55 -4.24 35.95 -26.98
C VAL A 55 -3.72 36.04 -25.54
N LEU A 56 -3.96 37.15 -24.86
CA LEU A 56 -3.56 37.35 -23.47
C LEU A 56 -4.29 36.37 -22.53
N ALA A 57 -5.60 36.24 -22.71
CA ALA A 57 -6.43 35.31 -21.90
C ALA A 57 -5.98 33.84 -22.11
N VAL A 58 -5.79 33.42 -23.38
CA VAL A 58 -5.30 32.06 -23.67
C VAL A 58 -3.91 31.83 -23.13
N SER A 59 -3.01 32.82 -23.22
CA SER A 59 -1.66 32.71 -22.65
C SER A 59 -1.67 32.54 -21.11
N LEU A 60 -2.52 33.31 -20.40
CA LEU A 60 -2.68 33.20 -18.96
C LEU A 60 -3.28 31.83 -18.57
N PHE A 61 -4.31 31.39 -19.26
CA PHE A 61 -4.93 30.08 -19.07
C PHE A 61 -3.93 28.94 -19.30
N ALA A 62 -3.19 28.97 -20.41
CA ALA A 62 -2.19 27.96 -20.72
C ALA A 62 -1.08 27.89 -19.67
N ARG A 63 -0.66 29.01 -19.09
CA ARG A 63 0.33 29.02 -18.01
C ARG A 63 -0.24 28.42 -16.72
N ARG A 64 -1.50 28.68 -16.42
CA ARG A 64 -2.13 28.24 -15.19
C ARG A 64 -2.50 26.76 -15.18
N GLU A 65 -2.95 26.23 -16.34
CA GLU A 65 -3.45 24.85 -16.43
C GLU A 65 -2.45 23.88 -17.09
N SER A 66 -1.80 24.29 -18.17
CA SER A 66 -0.98 23.35 -18.97
C SER A 66 0.42 23.13 -18.39
N ARG A 67 1.04 24.13 -17.79
CA ARG A 67 2.39 23.97 -17.19
C ARG A 67 2.40 23.00 -16.02
N PRO A 68 1.51 23.10 -15.02
CA PRO A 68 1.46 22.15 -13.92
C PRO A 68 1.29 20.70 -14.38
N LEU A 69 0.43 20.47 -15.38
CA LEU A 69 0.22 19.14 -15.95
C LEU A 69 1.49 18.58 -16.62
N GLN A 70 2.26 19.44 -17.30
CA GLN A 70 3.56 19.03 -17.88
C GLN A 70 4.60 18.71 -16.81
N ASP A 71 4.63 19.48 -15.71
CA ASP A 71 5.50 19.21 -14.56
C ASP A 71 5.12 17.91 -13.87
N MET A 72 3.83 17.64 -13.68
CA MET A 72 3.33 16.35 -13.18
C MET A 72 3.74 15.21 -14.10
N ALA A 73 3.58 15.35 -15.42
CA ALA A 73 4.00 14.32 -16.38
C ALA A 73 5.51 14.05 -16.31
N ARG A 74 6.32 15.10 -16.10
CA ARG A 74 7.77 14.97 -15.93
C ARG A 74 8.12 14.22 -14.63
N VAL A 75 7.48 14.60 -13.52
CA VAL A 75 7.68 13.94 -12.22
C VAL A 75 7.20 12.49 -12.27
N ALA A 76 6.04 12.22 -12.89
CA ALA A 76 5.54 10.86 -13.06
C ALA A 76 6.51 9.99 -13.88
N ASN A 77 7.12 10.58 -14.92
CA ASN A 77 8.11 9.89 -15.76
C ASN A 77 9.40 9.61 -14.95
N ALA A 78 9.92 10.58 -14.19
CA ALA A 78 11.08 10.40 -13.30
C ALA A 78 10.81 9.30 -12.27
N PHE A 79 9.62 9.32 -11.64
CA PHE A 79 9.18 8.29 -10.71
C PHE A 79 9.14 6.90 -11.35
N GLY A 80 8.60 6.79 -12.57
CA GLY A 80 8.56 5.54 -13.34
C GLY A 80 9.94 5.00 -13.74
N HIS A 81 10.95 5.85 -13.82
CA HIS A 81 12.35 5.48 -14.07
C HIS A 81 13.16 5.22 -12.79
N GLY A 82 12.51 5.20 -11.62
CA GLY A 82 13.13 4.78 -10.37
C GLY A 82 13.49 5.91 -9.41
N ASP A 83 13.22 7.17 -9.76
CA ASP A 83 13.32 8.29 -8.80
C ASP A 83 12.09 8.31 -7.89
N LEU A 84 12.09 7.46 -6.87
CA LEU A 84 10.98 7.32 -5.94
C LEU A 84 10.82 8.52 -5.00
N GLU A 85 11.77 9.47 -5.00
CA GLU A 85 11.68 10.70 -4.20
C GLU A 85 11.06 11.86 -4.97
N ALA A 86 10.91 11.73 -6.30
CA ALA A 86 10.30 12.76 -7.12
C ALA A 86 8.88 13.07 -6.65
N ARG A 87 8.60 14.36 -6.43
CA ARG A 87 7.29 14.88 -6.01
C ARG A 87 6.92 16.11 -6.82
N VAL A 88 5.64 16.29 -7.05
CA VAL A 88 5.09 17.51 -7.63
C VAL A 88 5.12 18.61 -6.57
N LYS A 89 5.76 19.73 -6.91
CA LYS A 89 5.70 20.92 -6.07
C LYS A 89 4.36 21.61 -6.30
N ILE A 90 3.64 21.89 -5.23
CA ILE A 90 2.38 22.61 -5.27
C ILE A 90 2.73 24.09 -5.15
N GLU A 91 2.27 24.89 -6.13
CA GLU A 91 2.45 26.33 -6.16
C GLU A 91 1.12 27.03 -5.88
N ASP A 92 1.15 28.20 -5.23
CA ASP A 92 -0.04 28.98 -4.82
C ASP A 92 -0.93 29.44 -5.99
N ASN A 93 -0.42 29.35 -7.23
CA ASN A 93 -1.12 29.77 -8.45
C ASN A 93 -1.85 28.63 -9.17
N TYR A 94 -1.87 27.41 -8.62
CA TYR A 94 -2.61 26.30 -9.20
C TYR A 94 -4.12 26.52 -9.07
N SER A 95 -4.89 25.97 -10.01
CA SER A 95 -6.33 25.83 -9.81
C SER A 95 -6.60 24.73 -8.77
N GLU A 96 -7.77 24.77 -8.12
CA GLU A 96 -8.17 23.82 -7.09
C GLU A 96 -8.08 22.36 -7.61
N GLU A 97 -8.50 22.13 -8.86
CA GLU A 97 -8.48 20.80 -9.47
C GLU A 97 -7.05 20.31 -9.74
N VAL A 98 -6.14 21.21 -10.11
CA VAL A 98 -4.72 20.87 -10.34
C VAL A 98 -4.01 20.61 -9.01
N GLU A 99 -4.33 21.37 -7.96
CA GLU A 99 -3.80 21.15 -6.61
C GLU A 99 -4.26 19.80 -6.06
N GLU A 100 -5.55 19.47 -6.18
CA GLU A 100 -6.11 18.18 -5.74
C GLU A 100 -5.42 17.02 -6.48
N LEU A 101 -5.21 17.15 -7.80
CA LEU A 101 -4.51 16.15 -8.60
C LEU A 101 -3.04 15.99 -8.16
N ALA A 102 -2.35 17.09 -7.86
CA ALA A 102 -0.96 17.06 -7.36
C ALA A 102 -0.86 16.37 -6.00
N LEU A 103 -1.80 16.66 -5.09
CA LEU A 103 -1.90 16.00 -3.79
C LEU A 103 -2.17 14.50 -3.93
N ALA A 104 -3.14 14.11 -4.76
CA ALA A 104 -3.45 12.71 -5.03
C ALA A 104 -2.24 11.97 -5.61
N PHE A 105 -1.53 12.57 -6.57
CA PHE A 105 -0.30 12.03 -7.12
C PHE A 105 0.78 11.86 -6.06
N ASN A 106 1.05 12.87 -5.23
CA ASN A 106 2.06 12.79 -4.17
C ASN A 106 1.72 11.72 -3.12
N ASN A 107 0.45 11.55 -2.79
CA ASN A 107 -0.03 10.49 -1.89
C ASN A 107 0.20 9.10 -2.49
N MET A 108 -0.13 8.92 -3.77
CA MET A 108 0.14 7.69 -4.51
C MET A 108 1.65 7.40 -4.57
N ALA A 109 2.47 8.38 -4.94
CA ALA A 109 3.92 8.26 -4.99
C ALA A 109 4.52 7.87 -3.63
N SER A 110 4.02 8.45 -2.53
CA SER A 110 4.45 8.12 -1.17
C SER A 110 4.07 6.68 -0.79
N SER A 111 2.90 6.21 -1.19
CA SER A 111 2.45 4.83 -0.95
C SER A 111 3.28 3.81 -1.72
N LEU A 112 3.58 4.10 -3.01
CA LEU A 112 4.43 3.26 -3.84
C LEU A 112 5.88 3.23 -3.34
N GLN A 113 6.44 4.38 -2.95
CA GLN A 113 7.77 4.48 -2.36
C GLN A 113 7.88 3.61 -1.10
N LYS A 114 6.92 3.73 -0.17
CA LYS A 114 6.88 2.89 1.04
C LYS A 114 6.77 1.40 0.71
N SER A 115 6.00 1.03 -0.32
CA SER A 115 5.86 -0.35 -0.78
C SER A 115 7.18 -0.89 -1.32
N GLU A 116 7.88 -0.10 -2.14
CA GLU A 116 9.17 -0.51 -2.73
C GLU A 116 10.28 -0.62 -1.67
N TYR A 117 10.36 0.32 -0.72
CA TYR A 117 11.30 0.20 0.40
C TYR A 117 11.05 -1.06 1.24
N ARG A 118 9.79 -1.37 1.55
CA ARG A 118 9.44 -2.62 2.26
C ARG A 118 9.83 -3.87 1.47
N ARG A 119 9.70 -3.83 0.12
CA ARG A 119 10.11 -4.92 -0.75
C ARG A 119 11.62 -5.11 -0.74
N GLN A 120 12.40 -4.02 -0.84
CA GLN A 120 13.85 -4.06 -0.79
C GLN A 120 14.37 -4.53 0.57
N GLU A 121 13.81 -4.02 1.66
CA GLU A 121 14.11 -4.46 3.02
C GLU A 121 13.82 -5.95 3.19
N PHE A 122 12.68 -6.43 2.67
CA PHE A 122 12.35 -7.86 2.69
C PHE A 122 13.41 -8.69 1.98
N VAL A 123 13.81 -8.33 0.76
CA VAL A 123 14.84 -9.06 0.00
C VAL A 123 16.19 -9.04 0.71
N ALA A 124 16.59 -7.91 1.28
CA ALA A 124 17.82 -7.79 2.04
C ALA A 124 17.82 -8.67 3.30
N ASN A 125 16.73 -8.64 4.06
CA ASN A 125 16.58 -9.45 5.28
C ASN A 125 16.55 -10.96 4.95
N VAL A 126 15.81 -11.36 3.90
CA VAL A 126 15.82 -12.75 3.40
C VAL A 126 17.24 -13.20 3.08
N SER A 127 17.97 -12.40 2.31
CA SER A 127 19.34 -12.72 1.90
C SER A 127 20.25 -12.89 3.09
N HIS A 128 20.13 -12.03 4.09
CA HIS A 128 20.92 -12.10 5.32
C HIS A 128 20.60 -13.34 6.15
N GLU A 129 19.29 -13.63 6.33
CA GLU A 129 18.81 -14.76 7.13
C GLU A 129 19.05 -16.12 6.44
N LEU A 130 19.21 -16.15 5.10
CA LEU A 130 19.66 -17.34 4.36
C LEU A 130 21.18 -17.51 4.44
N LYS A 131 21.96 -16.43 4.33
CA LYS A 131 23.42 -16.49 4.27
C LYS A 131 24.02 -17.09 5.54
N THR A 132 23.51 -16.74 6.72
CA THR A 132 24.03 -17.18 8.01
C THR A 132 24.04 -18.71 8.17
N PRO A 133 22.89 -19.43 8.04
CA PRO A 133 22.89 -20.89 8.14
C PRO A 133 23.69 -21.57 7.02
N MET A 134 23.64 -21.04 5.80
CA MET A 134 24.43 -21.58 4.69
C MET A 134 25.94 -21.50 4.96
N THR A 135 26.43 -20.38 5.51
CA THR A 135 27.84 -20.22 5.89
C THR A 135 28.21 -21.20 7.01
N THR A 136 27.33 -21.41 7.98
CA THR A 136 27.55 -22.37 9.09
C THR A 136 27.62 -23.80 8.57
N ILE A 137 26.67 -24.19 7.71
CA ILE A 137 26.66 -25.51 7.07
C ILE A 137 27.94 -25.74 6.25
N ALA A 138 28.27 -24.80 5.36
CA ALA A 138 29.47 -24.90 4.52
C ALA A 138 30.74 -25.02 5.39
N GLY A 139 30.90 -24.12 6.38
CA GLY A 139 32.09 -24.13 7.24
C GLY A 139 32.28 -25.42 8.03
N TYR A 140 31.21 -26.06 8.53
CA TYR A 140 31.34 -27.33 9.20
C TYR A 140 31.61 -28.49 8.23
N VAL A 141 30.97 -28.49 7.05
CA VAL A 141 31.25 -29.50 6.01
C VAL A 141 32.68 -29.38 5.52
N ASP A 142 33.15 -28.17 5.21
CA ASP A 142 34.53 -27.92 4.77
C ASP A 142 35.52 -28.33 5.85
N GLY A 143 35.28 -27.98 7.12
CA GLY A 143 36.14 -28.36 8.25
C GLY A 143 36.18 -29.87 8.51
N MET A 144 35.16 -30.62 8.14
CA MET A 144 35.19 -32.10 8.14
C MET A 144 35.97 -32.66 6.94
N LEU A 145 35.81 -32.05 5.76
CA LEU A 145 36.50 -32.50 4.54
C LEU A 145 37.99 -32.26 4.58
N ASP A 146 38.43 -31.14 5.09
CA ASP A 146 39.86 -30.76 5.24
C ASP A 146 40.51 -31.32 6.52
N LYS A 147 39.74 -32.09 7.32
CA LYS A 147 40.15 -32.71 8.58
C LYS A 147 40.52 -31.73 9.70
N THR A 148 40.16 -30.46 9.57
CA THR A 148 40.31 -29.49 10.66
C THR A 148 39.43 -29.86 11.84
N ILE A 149 38.27 -30.53 11.57
CA ILE A 149 37.39 -31.11 12.57
C ILE A 149 37.73 -32.59 12.72
N PRO A 150 38.20 -33.04 13.90
CA PRO A 150 38.49 -34.46 14.16
C PRO A 150 37.24 -35.34 13.98
N GLU A 151 37.43 -36.56 13.44
CA GLU A 151 36.32 -37.49 13.14
C GLU A 151 35.47 -37.82 14.37
N GLU A 152 36.06 -37.84 15.55
CA GLU A 152 35.36 -38.07 16.84
C GLU A 152 34.27 -37.01 17.12
N LYS A 153 34.43 -35.80 16.58
CA LYS A 153 33.47 -34.68 16.74
C LYS A 153 32.44 -34.59 15.61
N TRP A 154 32.57 -35.35 14.53
CA TRP A 154 31.67 -35.30 13.39
C TRP A 154 30.19 -35.49 13.75
N PRO A 155 29.78 -36.43 14.63
CA PRO A 155 28.37 -36.57 14.98
C PRO A 155 27.76 -35.28 15.54
N HIS A 156 28.52 -34.55 16.35
CA HIS A 156 28.07 -33.27 16.90
C HIS A 156 27.87 -32.21 15.82
N TYR A 157 28.84 -32.05 14.92
CA TYR A 157 28.75 -31.02 13.85
C TYR A 157 27.74 -31.41 12.77
N LEU A 158 27.59 -32.69 12.46
CA LEU A 158 26.53 -33.18 11.57
C LEU A 158 25.12 -32.92 12.15
N GLN A 159 24.96 -33.03 13.49
CA GLN A 159 23.71 -32.63 14.12
C GLN A 159 23.41 -31.13 13.93
N ILE A 160 24.41 -30.27 14.08
CA ILE A 160 24.27 -28.81 13.84
C ILE A 160 23.91 -28.55 12.36
N VAL A 161 24.58 -29.19 11.41
CA VAL A 161 24.27 -29.09 9.98
C VAL A 161 22.83 -29.53 9.68
N SER A 162 22.38 -30.66 10.30
CA SER A 162 21.01 -31.14 10.16
C SER A 162 20.00 -30.12 10.70
N ASP A 163 20.26 -29.56 11.86
CA ASP A 163 19.35 -28.61 12.51
C ASP A 163 19.26 -27.28 11.72
N GLU A 164 20.41 -26.76 11.21
CA GLU A 164 20.43 -25.59 10.35
C GLU A 164 19.72 -25.84 9.02
N THR A 165 19.85 -27.05 8.43
CA THR A 165 19.13 -27.44 7.20
C THR A 165 17.61 -27.47 7.43
N LYS A 166 17.15 -28.06 8.52
CA LYS A 166 15.74 -28.06 8.91
C LYS A 166 15.21 -26.64 9.17
N ARG A 167 16.04 -25.83 9.80
CA ARG A 167 15.74 -24.42 10.04
C ARG A 167 15.57 -23.66 8.71
N LEU A 168 16.51 -23.81 7.78
CA LEU A 168 16.45 -23.22 6.44
C LEU A 168 15.19 -23.65 5.67
N SER A 169 14.84 -24.93 5.72
CA SER A 169 13.63 -25.47 5.09
C SER A 169 12.34 -24.80 5.65
N ARG A 170 12.27 -24.61 6.96
CA ARG A 170 11.15 -23.88 7.59
C ARG A 170 11.06 -22.43 7.12
N LEU A 171 12.19 -21.71 7.02
CA LEU A 171 12.24 -20.34 6.53
C LEU A 171 11.69 -20.23 5.10
N VAL A 172 12.19 -21.10 4.19
CA VAL A 172 11.72 -21.12 2.79
C VAL A 172 10.22 -21.39 2.71
N ARG A 173 9.72 -22.37 3.47
CA ARG A 173 8.28 -22.68 3.51
C ARG A 173 7.46 -21.49 3.98
N SER A 174 7.88 -20.81 5.06
CA SER A 174 7.21 -19.61 5.56
C SER A 174 7.16 -18.48 4.51
N MET A 175 8.22 -18.34 3.69
CA MET A 175 8.23 -17.36 2.61
C MET A 175 7.26 -17.70 1.48
N LEU A 176 7.17 -18.98 1.11
CA LEU A 176 6.21 -19.45 0.11
C LEU A 176 4.77 -19.24 0.58
N ASP A 177 4.46 -19.56 1.83
CA ASP A 177 3.14 -19.34 2.43
C ASP A 177 2.75 -17.85 2.38
N ILE A 178 3.66 -16.96 2.80
CA ILE A 178 3.46 -15.51 2.73
C ILE A 178 3.21 -15.05 1.28
N SER A 179 4.01 -15.52 0.33
CA SER A 179 3.89 -15.15 -1.09
C SER A 179 2.54 -15.59 -1.67
N GLN A 180 2.09 -16.81 -1.35
CA GLN A 180 0.78 -17.33 -1.79
C GLN A 180 -0.38 -16.52 -1.22
N LEU A 181 -0.36 -16.24 0.09
CA LEU A 181 -1.41 -15.44 0.75
C LEU A 181 -1.52 -14.04 0.16
N GLN A 182 -0.38 -13.40 -0.15
CA GLN A 182 -0.37 -12.05 -0.73
C GLN A 182 -0.85 -11.99 -2.18
N SER A 183 -0.62 -13.04 -2.97
CA SER A 183 -1.01 -13.07 -4.38
C SER A 183 -2.51 -13.28 -4.59
N GLN A 184 -3.23 -13.85 -3.60
CA GLN A 184 -4.62 -14.27 -3.76
C GLN A 184 -5.65 -13.20 -3.36
N GLY A 185 -5.22 -12.05 -2.80
CA GLY A 185 -6.13 -10.95 -2.40
C GLY A 185 -7.14 -11.30 -1.30
N GLY A 186 -6.98 -12.47 -0.66
CA GLY A 186 -7.85 -13.06 0.35
C GLY A 186 -7.97 -14.57 0.18
N ILE A 187 -8.61 -15.24 1.13
CA ILE A 187 -8.82 -16.68 1.08
C ILE A 187 -10.17 -16.97 0.40
N PRO A 188 -10.18 -17.68 -0.74
CA PRO A 188 -11.43 -18.03 -1.42
C PRO A 188 -12.37 -18.84 -0.52
N ASP A 189 -13.67 -18.60 -0.62
CA ASP A 189 -14.66 -19.30 0.20
C ASP A 189 -14.67 -20.82 -0.02
N GLU A 190 -14.28 -21.28 -1.21
CA GLU A 190 -14.12 -22.70 -1.55
C GLU A 190 -13.07 -23.44 -0.70
N LYS A 191 -12.14 -22.68 -0.09
CA LYS A 191 -11.10 -23.21 0.81
C LYS A 191 -11.46 -23.05 2.29
N LYS A 192 -12.62 -22.50 2.59
CA LYS A 192 -13.13 -22.33 3.96
C LYS A 192 -14.10 -23.45 4.29
N ILE A 193 -14.01 -23.94 5.50
CA ILE A 193 -14.91 -24.95 6.05
C ILE A 193 -15.41 -24.51 7.42
N GLN A 194 -16.52 -25.07 7.86
CA GLN A 194 -16.97 -24.90 9.24
C GLN A 194 -16.22 -25.89 10.12
N PHE A 195 -15.58 -25.41 11.17
CA PHE A 195 -14.87 -26.24 12.17
C PHE A 195 -14.96 -25.63 13.55
N ASP A 196 -14.63 -26.43 14.56
CA ASP A 196 -14.63 -26.03 15.96
C ASP A 196 -13.28 -25.41 16.36
N LEU A 197 -13.31 -24.14 16.80
CA LEU A 197 -12.12 -23.41 17.25
C LEU A 197 -11.54 -24.00 18.56
N GLU A 198 -12.40 -24.52 19.45
CA GLU A 198 -11.96 -25.13 20.71
C GLU A 198 -11.13 -26.38 20.42
N ASP A 199 -11.62 -27.28 19.56
CA ASP A 199 -10.91 -28.48 19.16
C ASP A 199 -9.58 -28.14 18.46
N ALA A 200 -9.57 -27.14 17.54
CA ALA A 200 -8.35 -26.69 16.88
C ALA A 200 -7.31 -26.14 17.90
N CYS A 201 -7.74 -25.31 18.86
CA CYS A 201 -6.89 -24.78 19.90
C CYS A 201 -6.32 -25.90 20.79
N SER A 202 -7.14 -26.82 21.19
CA SER A 202 -6.76 -27.95 22.06
C SER A 202 -5.78 -28.89 21.38
N ARG A 203 -6.03 -29.26 20.12
CA ARG A 203 -5.10 -30.08 19.30
C ARG A 203 -3.72 -29.43 19.19
N VAL A 204 -3.68 -28.12 18.92
CA VAL A 204 -2.40 -27.41 18.82
C VAL A 204 -1.70 -27.35 20.16
N LEU A 205 -2.40 -27.02 21.25
CA LEU A 205 -1.81 -26.92 22.58
C LEU A 205 -1.15 -28.24 23.00
N LEU A 206 -1.78 -29.38 22.71
CA LEU A 206 -1.23 -30.72 23.00
C LEU A 206 0.10 -30.96 22.26
N THR A 207 0.33 -30.40 21.09
CA THR A 207 1.63 -30.53 20.38
C THR A 207 2.79 -29.88 21.13
N PHE A 208 2.50 -28.98 22.08
CA PHE A 208 3.49 -28.29 22.89
C PHE A 208 3.71 -28.92 24.28
N GLU A 209 2.99 -29.98 24.64
CA GLU A 209 3.04 -30.63 25.96
C GLU A 209 4.49 -30.81 26.45
N LYS A 210 5.35 -31.43 25.65
CA LYS A 210 6.75 -31.65 26.02
C LYS A 210 7.51 -30.35 26.32
N LYS A 211 7.31 -29.29 25.47
CA LYS A 211 7.98 -28.00 25.69
C LYS A 211 7.45 -27.27 26.93
N ILE A 212 6.16 -27.44 27.23
CA ILE A 212 5.49 -26.91 28.40
C ILE A 212 6.05 -27.57 29.65
N ASP A 213 6.15 -28.89 29.65
CA ASP A 213 6.71 -29.69 30.76
C ASP A 213 8.20 -29.38 30.97
N ASP A 214 9.01 -29.35 29.92
CA ASP A 214 10.45 -29.02 29.98
C ASP A 214 10.69 -27.64 30.62
N LYS A 215 9.79 -26.69 30.41
CA LYS A 215 9.82 -25.35 31.01
C LYS A 215 9.01 -25.23 32.30
N LYS A 216 8.28 -26.26 32.71
CA LYS A 216 7.38 -26.27 33.86
C LYS A 216 6.38 -25.13 33.84
N LEU A 217 5.79 -24.85 32.69
CA LEU A 217 4.83 -23.76 32.54
C LEU A 217 3.50 -24.10 33.17
N ASN A 218 2.88 -23.12 33.84
CA ASN A 218 1.49 -23.20 34.26
C ASN A 218 0.57 -22.86 33.12
N VAL A 219 -0.35 -23.74 32.73
CA VAL A 219 -1.27 -23.54 31.62
C VAL A 219 -2.66 -23.21 32.13
N GLU A 220 -3.15 -22.03 31.79
CA GLU A 220 -4.50 -21.57 32.07
C GLU A 220 -5.34 -21.59 30.79
N VAL A 221 -6.38 -22.43 30.77
CA VAL A 221 -7.33 -22.54 29.66
C VAL A 221 -8.68 -22.01 30.09
N ASP A 222 -9.21 -21.02 29.35
CA ASP A 222 -10.54 -20.42 29.59
C ASP A 222 -11.34 -20.45 28.27
N MET A 223 -12.12 -21.50 28.08
CA MET A 223 -12.92 -21.76 26.89
C MET A 223 -14.37 -22.03 27.28
N PRO A 224 -15.35 -21.79 26.40
CA PRO A 224 -16.74 -22.19 26.63
C PRO A 224 -16.88 -23.70 26.79
N ASP A 225 -17.92 -24.14 27.53
CA ASP A 225 -18.24 -25.57 27.71
C ASP A 225 -18.99 -26.19 26.50
N HIS A 226 -19.00 -25.51 25.34
CA HIS A 226 -19.66 -25.93 24.12
C HIS A 226 -18.80 -25.59 22.87
N PRO A 227 -18.95 -26.32 21.76
CA PRO A 227 -18.21 -26.09 20.54
C PRO A 227 -18.42 -24.67 19.99
N VAL A 228 -17.32 -24.01 19.59
CA VAL A 228 -17.32 -22.65 19.00
C VAL A 228 -17.02 -22.76 17.51
N PHE A 229 -18.08 -22.76 16.68
CA PHE A 229 -17.93 -22.93 15.25
C PHE A 229 -17.54 -21.64 14.53
N THR A 230 -16.59 -21.75 13.61
CA THR A 230 -16.17 -20.69 12.69
C THR A 230 -16.16 -21.18 11.25
N PHE A 231 -16.24 -20.24 10.30
CA PHE A 231 -16.12 -20.52 8.86
C PHE A 231 -14.84 -19.90 8.33
N ALA A 232 -13.80 -20.73 8.20
CA ALA A 232 -12.47 -20.30 7.81
C ALA A 232 -11.66 -21.45 7.16
N ASN A 233 -10.44 -21.17 6.73
CA ASN A 233 -9.51 -22.21 6.35
C ASN A 233 -8.85 -22.80 7.61
N GLU A 234 -9.19 -24.04 7.95
CA GLU A 234 -8.76 -24.70 9.20
C GLU A 234 -7.21 -24.81 9.28
N ASP A 235 -6.53 -25.13 8.20
CA ASP A 235 -5.07 -25.27 8.19
C ASP A 235 -4.39 -23.94 8.52
N TYR A 236 -4.86 -22.84 7.91
CA TYR A 236 -4.33 -21.52 8.19
C TYR A 236 -4.62 -21.04 9.61
N ILE A 237 -5.82 -21.31 10.15
CA ILE A 237 -6.14 -20.92 11.52
C ILE A 237 -5.34 -21.78 12.52
N THR A 238 -5.18 -23.06 12.25
CA THR A 238 -4.27 -23.94 13.01
C THR A 238 -2.84 -23.40 13.02
N GLN A 239 -2.35 -22.88 11.89
CA GLN A 239 -1.04 -22.24 11.81
C GLN A 239 -0.97 -20.94 12.62
N VAL A 240 -2.04 -20.14 12.65
CA VAL A 240 -2.14 -18.94 13.52
C VAL A 240 -1.97 -19.34 14.99
N ILE A 241 -2.77 -20.29 15.44
CA ILE A 241 -2.77 -20.77 16.83
C ILE A 241 -1.38 -21.33 17.18
N TYR A 242 -0.80 -22.15 16.30
CA TYR A 242 0.54 -22.71 16.48
C TYR A 242 1.60 -21.62 16.66
N ASN A 243 1.62 -20.60 15.79
CA ASN A 243 2.60 -19.54 15.86
C ASN A 243 2.46 -18.68 17.11
N LEU A 244 1.23 -18.45 17.58
CA LEU A 244 0.97 -17.71 18.82
C LEU A 244 1.40 -18.52 20.05
N ILE A 245 1.08 -19.82 20.10
CA ILE A 245 1.49 -20.68 21.21
C ILE A 245 3.01 -20.90 21.22
N ASP A 246 3.65 -21.13 20.05
CA ASP A 246 5.12 -21.26 19.96
C ASP A 246 5.82 -19.99 20.47
N ASN A 247 5.28 -18.82 20.09
CA ASN A 247 5.77 -17.54 20.59
C ASN A 247 5.61 -17.40 22.11
N ALA A 248 4.44 -17.73 22.64
CA ALA A 248 4.15 -17.66 24.05
C ALA A 248 5.02 -18.62 24.87
N VAL A 249 5.16 -19.87 24.45
CA VAL A 249 6.05 -20.87 25.09
C VAL A 249 7.51 -20.41 25.02
N LYS A 250 7.94 -19.80 23.92
CA LYS A 250 9.31 -19.33 23.74
C LYS A 250 9.67 -18.20 24.71
N PHE A 251 8.81 -17.21 24.87
CA PHE A 251 9.08 -15.99 25.64
C PHE A 251 8.62 -16.10 27.11
N CYS A 252 7.80 -17.10 27.45
CA CYS A 252 7.45 -17.38 28.84
C CYS A 252 8.69 -17.83 29.62
N PRO A 253 8.97 -17.27 30.80
CA PRO A 253 10.05 -17.76 31.69
C PRO A 253 9.73 -19.17 32.22
N VAL A 254 10.77 -19.87 32.71
CA VAL A 254 10.59 -21.17 33.38
C VAL A 254 9.69 -21.00 34.58
N GLY A 255 8.64 -21.79 34.68
CA GLY A 255 7.64 -21.73 35.76
C GLY A 255 6.60 -20.63 35.60
N GLY A 256 6.66 -19.87 34.47
CA GLY A 256 5.67 -18.82 34.16
C GLY A 256 4.34 -19.36 33.63
N THR A 257 3.38 -18.48 33.46
CA THR A 257 2.00 -18.81 33.04
C THR A 257 1.77 -18.59 31.57
N LEU A 258 1.22 -19.60 30.88
CA LEU A 258 0.71 -19.57 29.50
C LEU A 258 -0.82 -19.59 29.55
N GLY A 259 -1.48 -18.58 28.99
CA GLY A 259 -2.93 -18.53 28.93
C GLY A 259 -3.45 -18.75 27.53
N LEU A 260 -4.51 -19.54 27.38
CA LEU A 260 -5.26 -19.74 26.13
C LEU A 260 -6.75 -19.52 26.42
N LYS A 261 -7.36 -18.58 25.69
CA LYS A 261 -8.72 -18.14 25.98
C LYS A 261 -9.55 -17.98 24.72
N ILE A 262 -10.80 -18.46 24.76
CA ILE A 262 -11.82 -18.20 23.73
C ILE A 262 -12.98 -17.47 24.40
N LYS A 263 -13.37 -16.32 23.82
CA LYS A 263 -14.55 -15.58 24.21
C LYS A 263 -15.47 -15.38 23.02
N GLU A 264 -16.75 -15.60 23.23
CA GLU A 264 -17.78 -15.31 22.24
C GLU A 264 -18.30 -13.88 22.40
N GLY A 265 -18.40 -13.18 21.27
CA GLY A 265 -19.10 -11.92 21.16
C GLY A 265 -20.39 -12.09 20.38
N ALA A 266 -21.04 -11.00 19.99
CA ALA A 266 -22.32 -11.06 19.27
C ALA A 266 -22.24 -11.71 17.86
N ALA A 267 -21.11 -11.55 17.16
CA ALA A 267 -20.91 -12.06 15.80
C ALA A 267 -19.52 -12.67 15.58
N LYS A 268 -18.64 -12.60 16.57
CA LYS A 268 -17.25 -13.00 16.43
C LYS A 268 -16.76 -13.73 17.70
N ALA A 269 -15.94 -14.75 17.50
CA ALA A 269 -15.10 -15.32 18.54
C ALA A 269 -13.79 -14.54 18.66
N TYR A 270 -13.30 -14.39 19.86
CA TYR A 270 -12.02 -13.79 20.22
C TYR A 270 -11.12 -14.88 20.79
N VAL A 271 -10.06 -15.21 20.09
CA VAL A 271 -9.06 -16.19 20.54
C VAL A 271 -7.85 -15.43 21.04
N SER A 272 -7.50 -15.63 22.31
CA SER A 272 -6.38 -14.96 22.96
C SER A 272 -5.35 -15.97 23.42
N VAL A 273 -4.08 -15.70 23.13
CA VAL A 273 -2.93 -16.42 23.67
C VAL A 273 -2.09 -15.43 24.46
N SER A 274 -1.84 -15.73 25.74
CA SER A 274 -1.07 -14.85 26.61
C SER A 274 0.07 -15.60 27.28
N ASN A 275 1.13 -14.87 27.60
CA ASN A 275 2.25 -15.38 28.39
C ASN A 275 2.77 -14.35 29.38
N GLU A 276 3.31 -14.81 30.48
CA GLU A 276 4.18 -14.00 31.33
C GLU A 276 5.54 -13.81 30.65
N GLY A 277 6.21 -12.67 30.92
CA GLY A 277 7.52 -12.35 30.38
C GLY A 277 7.83 -10.87 30.39
N ASP A 278 8.88 -10.48 29.69
CA ASP A 278 9.25 -9.08 29.59
C ASP A 278 8.13 -8.27 28.89
N THR A 279 7.79 -7.10 29.46
CA THR A 279 6.81 -6.20 28.87
C THR A 279 7.36 -5.59 27.58
N ILE A 280 6.59 -5.65 26.50
CA ILE A 280 6.92 -5.03 25.23
C ILE A 280 6.73 -3.52 25.37
N PRO A 281 7.75 -2.68 25.05
CA PRO A 281 7.63 -1.24 25.07
C PRO A 281 6.48 -0.76 24.16
N PRO A 282 5.72 0.29 24.55
CA PRO A 282 4.59 0.79 23.77
C PRO A 282 4.93 1.18 22.33
N GLU A 283 6.14 1.71 22.09
CA GLU A 283 6.68 2.07 20.78
C GLU A 283 6.91 0.85 19.87
N GLU A 284 7.16 -0.34 20.47
CA GLU A 284 7.43 -1.58 19.74
C GLU A 284 6.14 -2.37 19.40
N LEU A 285 5.05 -2.14 20.15
CA LEU A 285 3.78 -2.87 19.96
C LEU A 285 3.24 -2.79 18.51
N PRO A 286 3.26 -1.65 17.80
CA PRO A 286 2.83 -1.59 16.40
C PRO A 286 3.71 -2.40 15.46
N LEU A 287 4.99 -2.61 15.83
CA LEU A 287 6.02 -3.21 14.99
C LEU A 287 6.15 -4.72 15.16
N VAL A 288 5.59 -5.34 16.22
CA VAL A 288 5.73 -6.79 16.49
C VAL A 288 5.18 -7.68 15.37
N PHE A 289 4.27 -7.13 14.55
CA PHE A 289 3.72 -7.83 13.39
C PHE A 289 4.46 -7.53 12.08
N ASP A 290 5.54 -6.74 12.12
CA ASP A 290 6.33 -6.44 10.93
C ASP A 290 7.27 -7.61 10.60
N ARG A 291 7.66 -7.72 9.32
CA ARG A 291 8.54 -8.79 8.85
C ARG A 291 9.92 -8.67 9.47
N PHE A 292 10.48 -9.77 9.95
CA PHE A 292 11.82 -9.86 10.54
C PHE A 292 12.02 -8.99 11.80
N HIS A 293 10.92 -8.44 12.35
CA HIS A 293 11.02 -7.64 13.56
C HIS A 293 11.33 -8.53 14.77
N LYS A 294 12.29 -8.08 15.60
CA LYS A 294 12.71 -8.73 16.84
C LYS A 294 12.99 -7.64 17.86
N LEU A 295 12.45 -7.79 19.04
CA LEU A 295 12.55 -6.82 20.14
C LEU A 295 13.97 -6.53 20.63
N ASP A 296 14.96 -7.35 20.32
CA ASP A 296 16.33 -7.11 20.76
C ASP A 296 17.34 -7.85 19.86
N LYS A 297 18.06 -7.09 19.06
CA LYS A 297 19.11 -7.64 18.19
C LYS A 297 20.31 -8.22 18.99
N SER A 298 20.52 -7.76 20.24
CA SER A 298 21.68 -8.10 21.05
C SER A 298 21.45 -9.16 22.12
N ARG A 299 20.18 -9.35 22.55
CA ARG A 299 19.81 -10.27 23.65
C ARG A 299 19.21 -11.59 23.19
N SER A 300 18.94 -11.81 21.90
CA SER A 300 18.35 -13.05 21.45
C SER A 300 19.38 -14.21 21.57
N LYS A 301 19.59 -14.69 22.79
CA LYS A 301 20.20 -16.01 23.06
C LYS A 301 19.39 -17.15 22.41
N ASN A 302 18.19 -16.87 21.93
CA ASN A 302 17.35 -17.79 21.18
C ASN A 302 17.46 -17.49 19.66
N ARG A 303 18.34 -18.23 19.00
CA ARG A 303 18.56 -18.22 17.54
C ARG A 303 17.35 -18.73 16.72
N ASP A 304 16.26 -19.20 17.34
CA ASP A 304 15.22 -19.99 16.70
C ASP A 304 14.05 -19.21 16.07
N GLY A 305 14.07 -17.90 16.02
CA GLY A 305 13.00 -17.12 15.42
C GLY A 305 13.49 -16.19 14.31
N TRP A 306 12.84 -16.24 13.13
CA TRP A 306 13.13 -15.36 12.00
C TRP A 306 12.41 -14.00 12.07
N GLY A 307 11.50 -13.80 13.05
CA GLY A 307 10.62 -12.63 13.09
C GLY A 307 9.52 -12.66 12.01
N LEU A 308 9.20 -13.87 11.50
CA LEU A 308 8.15 -14.06 10.50
C LEU A 308 6.85 -14.62 11.08
N GLY A 309 6.89 -15.26 12.27
CA GLY A 309 5.73 -15.95 12.86
C GLY A 309 4.53 -15.02 13.07
N LEU A 310 4.73 -13.88 13.74
CA LEU A 310 3.66 -12.90 13.98
C LEU A 310 3.21 -12.18 12.71
N TYR A 311 4.11 -11.97 11.76
CA TYR A 311 3.74 -11.46 10.44
C TYR A 311 2.84 -12.43 9.67
N ILE A 312 3.14 -13.74 9.70
CA ILE A 312 2.29 -14.79 9.12
C ILE A 312 0.91 -14.78 9.78
N VAL A 313 0.87 -14.72 11.12
CA VAL A 313 -0.39 -14.62 11.88
C VAL A 313 -1.23 -13.44 11.39
N LYS A 314 -0.66 -12.23 11.34
CA LYS A 314 -1.36 -11.03 10.85
C LYS A 314 -1.82 -11.21 9.39
N THR A 315 -0.98 -11.75 8.53
CA THR A 315 -1.31 -11.96 7.11
C THR A 315 -2.49 -12.92 6.96
N ILE A 316 -2.48 -14.06 7.66
CA ILE A 316 -3.58 -15.04 7.63
C ILE A 316 -4.87 -14.44 8.16
N VAL A 317 -4.85 -13.83 9.34
CA VAL A 317 -6.04 -13.23 9.96
C VAL A 317 -6.64 -12.14 9.08
N CYS A 318 -5.81 -11.22 8.56
CA CYS A 318 -6.26 -10.17 7.64
C CYS A 318 -6.79 -10.75 6.31
N SER A 319 -6.23 -11.86 5.80
CA SER A 319 -6.72 -12.54 4.59
C SER A 319 -8.09 -13.19 4.78
N HIS A 320 -8.50 -13.43 6.01
CA HIS A 320 -9.86 -13.85 6.37
C HIS A 320 -10.83 -12.67 6.59
N GLY A 321 -10.36 -11.41 6.46
CA GLY A 321 -11.14 -10.20 6.76
C GLY A 321 -11.27 -9.90 8.25
N GLU A 322 -10.42 -10.51 9.08
CA GLU A 322 -10.45 -10.44 10.53
C GLU A 322 -9.29 -9.60 11.09
N ASN A 323 -9.29 -9.36 12.41
CA ASN A 323 -8.34 -8.50 13.06
C ASN A 323 -7.49 -9.25 14.09
N ILE A 324 -6.25 -8.79 14.27
CA ILE A 324 -5.38 -9.23 15.38
C ILE A 324 -4.82 -8.02 16.09
N GLY A 325 -4.72 -8.13 17.41
CA GLY A 325 -4.12 -7.11 18.27
C GLY A 325 -3.17 -7.73 19.30
N VAL A 326 -2.40 -6.86 19.94
CA VAL A 326 -1.50 -7.23 21.04
C VAL A 326 -1.62 -6.21 22.16
N THR A 327 -1.58 -6.70 23.38
CA THR A 327 -1.42 -5.89 24.59
C THR A 327 -0.26 -6.45 25.42
N SER A 328 0.55 -5.56 26.01
CA SER A 328 1.64 -5.97 26.89
C SER A 328 1.72 -4.99 28.05
N ARG A 329 1.46 -5.47 29.26
CA ARG A 329 1.48 -4.70 30.51
C ARG A 329 1.83 -5.58 31.67
N ASP A 330 2.53 -5.01 32.65
CA ASP A 330 2.81 -5.64 33.95
C ASP A 330 3.40 -7.07 33.87
N GLY A 331 4.30 -7.27 32.89
CA GLY A 331 4.93 -8.57 32.69
C GLY A 331 4.06 -9.62 32.00
N LYS A 332 2.91 -9.23 31.42
CA LYS A 332 2.02 -10.12 30.66
C LYS A 332 1.82 -9.59 29.25
N THR A 333 2.02 -10.43 28.25
CA THR A 333 1.73 -10.15 26.84
C THR A 333 0.59 -11.03 26.37
N GLU A 334 -0.39 -10.44 25.68
CA GLU A 334 -1.57 -11.12 25.16
C GLU A 334 -1.80 -10.73 23.70
N PHE A 335 -1.87 -11.73 22.83
CA PHE A 335 -2.25 -11.62 21.42
C PHE A 335 -3.68 -12.10 21.26
N THR A 336 -4.54 -11.29 20.66
CA THR A 336 -5.95 -11.62 20.44
C THR A 336 -6.32 -11.47 18.99
N PHE A 337 -6.88 -12.50 18.38
CA PHE A 337 -7.43 -12.42 17.01
C PHE A 337 -8.92 -12.74 16.99
N THR A 338 -9.61 -12.25 15.97
CA THR A 338 -11.04 -12.45 15.79
C THR A 338 -11.33 -13.47 14.69
N MET A 339 -12.42 -14.23 14.85
CA MET A 339 -12.97 -15.13 13.83
C MET A 339 -14.48 -14.98 13.77
N PRO A 340 -15.12 -15.14 12.58
CA PRO A 340 -16.58 -15.07 12.47
C PRO A 340 -17.21 -16.28 13.20
N LEU A 341 -18.26 -16.03 13.97
CA LEU A 341 -19.09 -17.09 14.55
C LEU A 341 -20.08 -17.60 13.52
N VAL A 342 -20.24 -18.93 13.46
CA VAL A 342 -21.28 -19.60 12.70
C VAL A 342 -22.24 -20.23 13.69
N ASN A 343 -23.49 -19.75 13.70
CA ASN A 343 -24.56 -20.29 14.55
C ASN A 343 -25.10 -21.62 13.99
#